data_c8850731c7846e7dfa366a7608ebb233
#
_entry.id   c8850731c7846e7dfa366a7608ebb233
#
_cell.length_a   1.000
_cell.length_b   1.000
_cell.length_c   1.000
_cell.angle_alpha   90.00
_cell.angle_beta   90.00
_cell.angle_gamma   90.00
#
_symmetry.space_group_name_H-M   'P 1'
#
loop_
_entity.id
_entity.type
_entity.pdbx_description
1 polymer ?
#
loop_
_entity_poly.entity_id
_entity_poly.type
_entity_poly.pdbx_seq_one_letter_code
_entity_poly.pdbx_strand_id
1 'polypeptide(L)'
;SLSDYASEKGVMVIFSCNPCPYVKAYEDRMIALHNEFAPQGYPVVFINPNDDVQQPEDSMDKMRERASEKNYPFPYLKDEDQQVYQAYGATRTPEIFLLKNEGGSFVVAYTGTVDDNYKDALAVEEAYASNAVKALLAGKNPDPATTVAIGCGIKKKN
;
A
#
# COMPACT_ATOMS: atom_id res chain seq x y z
N SER A 1 4.86 11.97 6.65
CA SER A 1 3.57 12.51 7.10
C SER A 1 2.66 12.77 5.90
N LEU A 2 1.35 12.67 6.11
CA LEU A 2 0.36 13.00 5.07
C LEU A 2 0.50 14.44 4.59
N SER A 3 1.00 15.34 5.43
CA SER A 3 1.25 16.73 5.03
C SER A 3 2.25 16.85 3.88
N ASP A 4 3.13 15.88 3.69
CA ASP A 4 4.06 15.83 2.57
C ASP A 4 3.35 15.63 1.23
N TYR A 5 2.10 15.18 1.25
CA TYR A 5 1.26 14.95 0.08
C TYR A 5 0.15 16.00 -0.09
N ALA A 6 0.27 17.14 0.60
CA ALA A 6 -0.77 18.17 0.61
C ALA A 6 -1.06 18.76 -0.78
N SER A 7 -0.10 18.72 -1.70
CA SER A 7 -0.26 19.18 -3.09
C SER A 7 -0.76 18.11 -4.04
N GLU A 8 -0.87 16.86 -3.57
CA GLU A 8 -1.34 15.74 -4.39
C GLU A 8 -2.86 15.62 -4.34
N LYS A 9 -3.45 14.94 -5.33
CA LYS A 9 -4.89 14.60 -5.34
C LYS A 9 -5.23 13.58 -4.27
N GLY A 10 -4.27 12.77 -3.89
CA GLY A 10 -4.37 11.77 -2.87
C GLY A 10 -3.07 10.99 -2.73
N VAL A 11 -3.11 9.87 -2.02
CA VAL A 11 -1.97 8.97 -1.83
C VAL A 11 -2.46 7.55 -1.60
N MET A 12 -1.75 6.60 -2.16
CA MET A 12 -2.02 5.18 -1.92
C MET A 12 -1.06 4.68 -0.86
N VAL A 13 -1.56 4.54 0.38
CA VAL A 13 -0.80 3.98 1.49
C VAL A 13 -0.93 2.46 1.42
N ILE A 14 0.19 1.76 1.34
CA ILE A 14 0.22 0.30 1.30
C ILE A 14 1.05 -0.20 2.47
N PHE A 15 0.41 -0.95 3.37
CA PHE A 15 1.14 -1.66 4.42
C PHE A 15 1.78 -2.88 3.78
N SER A 16 3.11 -2.96 3.87
CA SER A 16 3.91 -3.97 3.18
C SER A 16 5.06 -4.45 4.07
N CYS A 17 5.70 -5.54 3.68
CA CYS A 17 6.83 -6.09 4.42
C CYS A 17 7.79 -6.80 3.45
N ASN A 18 8.91 -7.33 3.96
CA ASN A 18 9.92 -7.95 3.12
C ASN A 18 9.68 -9.44 2.83
N PRO A 19 9.40 -10.30 3.83
CA PRO A 19 9.43 -11.75 3.59
C PRO A 19 8.10 -12.34 3.12
N CYS A 20 7.02 -11.60 3.12
CA CYS A 20 5.68 -12.13 2.86
C CYS A 20 5.53 -12.58 1.40
N PRO A 21 5.14 -13.85 1.14
CA PRO A 21 4.93 -14.35 -0.22
C PRO A 21 3.90 -13.57 -1.01
N TYR A 22 2.87 -13.07 -0.35
CA TYR A 22 1.83 -12.27 -1.00
C TYR A 22 2.34 -10.89 -1.42
N VAL A 23 3.21 -10.29 -0.60
CA VAL A 23 3.89 -9.03 -0.97
C VAL A 23 4.77 -9.27 -2.19
N LYS A 24 5.57 -10.34 -2.16
CA LYS A 24 6.46 -10.68 -3.29
C LYS A 24 5.67 -10.93 -4.57
N ALA A 25 4.51 -11.56 -4.48
CA ALA A 25 3.64 -11.79 -5.62
C ALA A 25 3.07 -10.50 -6.22
N TYR A 26 2.76 -9.51 -5.39
CA TYR A 26 2.17 -8.25 -5.81
C TYR A 26 3.18 -7.12 -6.06
N GLU A 27 4.43 -7.29 -5.68
CA GLU A 27 5.42 -6.21 -5.60
C GLU A 27 5.56 -5.43 -6.92
N ASP A 28 5.73 -6.12 -8.02
CA ASP A 28 5.86 -5.47 -9.33
C ASP A 28 4.58 -4.73 -9.74
N ARG A 29 3.42 -5.28 -9.36
CA ARG A 29 2.12 -4.63 -9.62
C ARG A 29 1.92 -3.39 -8.78
N MET A 30 2.40 -3.39 -7.53
CA MET A 30 2.36 -2.21 -6.67
C MET A 30 3.31 -1.12 -7.16
N ILE A 31 4.48 -1.49 -7.65
CA ILE A 31 5.40 -0.55 -8.32
C ILE A 31 4.74 0.04 -9.57
N ALA A 32 4.08 -0.79 -10.37
CA ALA A 32 3.37 -0.34 -11.56
C ALA A 32 2.25 0.65 -11.24
N LEU A 33 1.55 0.47 -10.11
CA LEU A 33 0.54 1.44 -9.65
C LEU A 33 1.15 2.82 -9.43
N HIS A 34 2.31 2.89 -8.80
CA HIS A 34 3.00 4.17 -8.61
C HIS A 34 3.41 4.79 -9.94
N ASN A 35 4.04 4.01 -10.81
CA ASN A 35 4.52 4.51 -12.11
C ASN A 35 3.37 5.05 -12.98
N GLU A 36 2.19 4.43 -12.90
CA GLU A 36 1.02 4.86 -13.67
C GLU A 36 0.33 6.08 -13.03
N PHE A 37 0.15 6.08 -11.71
CA PHE A 37 -0.73 7.05 -11.05
C PHE A 37 -0.03 8.20 -10.32
N ALA A 38 1.25 8.10 -9.99
CA ALA A 38 1.98 9.22 -9.40
C ALA A 38 1.97 10.46 -10.30
N PRO A 39 2.20 10.34 -11.62
CA PRO A 39 2.09 11.49 -12.51
C PRO A 39 0.68 12.08 -12.59
N GLN A 40 -0.33 11.32 -12.18
CA GLN A 40 -1.73 11.73 -12.20
C GLN A 40 -2.22 12.22 -10.83
N GLY A 41 -1.32 12.34 -9.85
CA GLY A 41 -1.62 12.90 -8.54
C GLY A 41 -1.90 11.88 -7.44
N TYR A 42 -1.62 10.59 -7.66
CA TYR A 42 -1.83 9.50 -6.69
C TYR A 42 -0.56 8.66 -6.53
N PRO A 43 0.48 9.18 -5.85
CA PRO A 43 1.68 8.40 -5.57
C PRO A 43 1.42 7.29 -4.55
N VAL A 44 2.32 6.31 -4.51
CA VAL A 44 2.32 5.22 -3.54
C VAL A 44 3.31 5.53 -2.42
N VAL A 45 3.03 5.08 -1.21
CA VAL A 45 3.97 5.00 -0.11
C VAL A 45 3.81 3.65 0.59
N PHE A 46 4.92 2.98 0.86
CA PHE A 46 4.92 1.73 1.63
C PHE A 46 5.22 2.02 3.09
N ILE A 47 4.49 1.33 3.98
CA ILE A 47 4.74 1.36 5.43
C ILE A 47 4.86 -0.08 5.90
N ASN A 48 5.99 -0.40 6.56
CA ASN A 48 6.20 -1.72 7.15
C ASN A 48 5.75 -1.68 8.62
N PRO A 49 4.68 -2.43 8.97
CA PRO A 49 4.12 -2.42 10.32
C PRO A 49 4.71 -3.48 11.23
N ASN A 50 5.53 -4.39 10.72
CA ASN A 50 5.99 -5.54 11.48
C ASN A 50 7.03 -5.18 12.53
N ASP A 51 6.93 -5.82 13.70
CA ASP A 51 7.96 -5.77 14.72
C ASP A 51 9.18 -6.56 14.25
N ASP A 52 10.36 -5.93 14.24
CA ASP A 52 11.58 -6.56 13.76
C ASP A 52 12.27 -7.47 14.79
N VAL A 53 11.81 -7.48 16.02
CA VAL A 53 12.23 -8.48 17.00
C VAL A 53 11.57 -9.83 16.67
N GLN A 54 10.29 -9.81 16.35
CA GLN A 54 9.57 -11.04 15.94
C GLN A 54 9.85 -11.44 14.51
N GLN A 55 10.15 -10.45 13.65
CA GLN A 55 10.43 -10.67 12.22
C GLN A 55 11.71 -9.92 11.83
N PRO A 56 12.90 -10.51 12.08
CA PRO A 56 14.17 -9.82 11.80
C PRO A 56 14.36 -9.41 10.33
N GLU A 57 13.71 -10.11 9.41
CA GLU A 57 13.74 -9.76 7.98
C GLU A 57 13.06 -8.43 7.68
N ASP A 58 12.34 -7.86 8.65
CA ASP A 58 11.67 -6.56 8.52
C ASP A 58 12.40 -5.44 9.28
N SER A 59 13.67 -5.63 9.61
CA SER A 59 14.50 -4.56 10.17
C SER A 59 14.70 -3.43 9.14
N MET A 60 15.06 -2.24 9.64
CA MET A 60 15.32 -1.10 8.79
C MET A 60 16.41 -1.38 7.74
N ASP A 61 17.46 -2.10 8.11
CA ASP A 61 18.53 -2.47 7.18
C ASP A 61 18.02 -3.39 6.07
N LYS A 62 17.19 -4.38 6.41
CA LYS A 62 16.57 -5.27 5.43
C LYS A 62 15.59 -4.54 4.53
N MET A 63 14.87 -3.56 5.06
CA MET A 63 14.00 -2.69 4.26
C MET A 63 14.80 -1.89 3.22
N ARG A 64 15.96 -1.34 3.61
CA ARG A 64 16.84 -0.62 2.69
C ARG A 64 17.37 -1.54 1.59
N GLU A 65 17.79 -2.75 1.94
CA GLU A 65 18.23 -3.76 0.97
C GLU A 65 17.11 -4.07 -0.03
N ARG A 66 15.90 -4.32 0.45
CA ARG A 66 14.76 -4.66 -0.41
C ARG A 66 14.40 -3.52 -1.35
N ALA A 67 14.33 -2.30 -0.81
CA ALA A 67 14.02 -1.12 -1.62
C ALA A 67 15.05 -0.90 -2.73
N SER A 68 16.32 -1.17 -2.44
CA SER A 68 17.40 -1.08 -3.41
C SER A 68 17.31 -2.18 -4.46
N GLU A 69 17.14 -3.44 -4.06
CA GLU A 69 17.02 -4.58 -4.97
C GLU A 69 15.87 -4.43 -5.95
N LYS A 70 14.74 -3.95 -5.49
CA LYS A 70 13.53 -3.80 -6.31
C LYS A 70 13.40 -2.43 -6.94
N ASN A 71 14.33 -1.52 -6.68
CA ASN A 71 14.29 -0.15 -7.18
C ASN A 71 12.94 0.53 -6.88
N TYR A 72 12.50 0.51 -5.61
CA TYR A 72 11.26 1.16 -5.22
C TYR A 72 11.28 2.64 -5.59
N PRO A 73 10.34 3.12 -6.42
CA PRO A 73 10.28 4.53 -6.83
C PRO A 73 9.56 5.41 -5.82
N PHE A 74 9.26 4.91 -4.64
CA PHE A 74 8.47 5.56 -3.59
C PHE A 74 9.11 5.32 -2.22
N PRO A 75 8.75 6.12 -1.19
CA PRO A 75 9.23 5.90 0.16
C PRO A 75 8.79 4.57 0.75
N TYR A 76 9.67 3.92 1.49
CA TYR A 76 9.39 2.72 2.26
C TYR A 76 9.69 3.02 3.72
N LEU A 77 8.64 3.22 4.52
CA LEU A 77 8.71 3.72 5.88
C LEU A 77 8.52 2.60 6.90
N LYS A 78 9.09 2.78 8.09
CA LYS A 78 8.93 1.86 9.22
C LYS A 78 7.92 2.46 10.20
N ASP A 79 6.92 1.68 10.60
CA ASP A 79 5.99 2.02 11.67
C ASP A 79 6.57 1.53 13.00
N GLU A 80 7.58 2.27 13.50
CA GLU A 80 8.44 1.84 14.60
C GLU A 80 7.68 1.56 15.89
N ASP A 81 6.74 2.42 16.24
CA ASP A 81 5.92 2.29 17.47
C ASP A 81 4.59 1.56 17.21
N GLN A 82 4.35 1.13 15.99
CA GLN A 82 3.16 0.40 15.56
C GLN A 82 1.84 1.15 15.79
N GLN A 83 1.88 2.47 15.84
CA GLN A 83 0.67 3.28 16.00
C GLN A 83 -0.03 3.53 14.67
N VAL A 84 0.73 3.63 13.57
CA VAL A 84 0.17 3.99 12.27
C VAL A 84 -0.75 2.89 11.74
N TYR A 85 -0.28 1.64 11.70
CA TYR A 85 -1.12 0.57 11.17
C TYR A 85 -2.39 0.37 12.01
N GLN A 86 -2.29 0.58 13.34
CA GLN A 86 -3.45 0.48 14.22
C GLN A 86 -4.46 1.60 13.95
N ALA A 87 -3.97 2.82 13.71
CA ALA A 87 -4.84 3.95 13.38
C ALA A 87 -5.60 3.73 12.06
N TYR A 88 -4.96 3.08 11.09
CA TYR A 88 -5.61 2.72 9.82
C TYR A 88 -6.54 1.51 9.95
N GLY A 89 -6.36 0.68 10.97
CA GLY A 89 -7.06 -0.58 11.09
C GLY A 89 -6.52 -1.68 10.19
N ALA A 90 -5.24 -1.57 9.78
CA ALA A 90 -4.59 -2.58 8.95
C ALA A 90 -4.40 -3.88 9.73
N THR A 91 -4.56 -5.02 9.07
CA THR A 91 -4.44 -6.36 9.68
C THR A 91 -3.46 -7.27 8.95
N ARG A 92 -3.17 -6.98 7.69
CA ARG A 92 -2.38 -7.84 6.80
C ARG A 92 -1.42 -7.03 5.95
N THR A 93 -0.47 -7.70 5.33
CA THR A 93 0.41 -7.15 4.30
C THR A 93 0.40 -8.05 3.06
N PRO A 94 0.22 -7.52 1.82
CA PRO A 94 -0.05 -6.11 1.55
C PRO A 94 -1.52 -5.75 1.81
N GLU A 95 -1.74 -4.54 2.30
CA GLU A 95 -3.10 -3.99 2.44
C GLU A 95 -3.10 -2.54 1.98
N ILE A 96 -4.04 -2.20 1.10
CA ILE A 96 -4.11 -0.88 0.45
C ILE A 96 -5.11 0.01 1.15
N PHE A 97 -4.71 1.27 1.36
CA PHE A 97 -5.58 2.36 1.78
C PHE A 97 -5.39 3.51 0.80
N LEU A 98 -6.33 3.65 -0.14
CA LEU A 98 -6.32 4.75 -1.09
C LEU A 98 -6.98 5.95 -0.45
N LEU A 99 -6.21 7.02 -0.26
CA LEU A 99 -6.66 8.25 0.38
C LEU A 99 -6.91 9.31 -0.69
N LYS A 100 -8.07 9.97 -0.59
CA LYS A 100 -8.41 11.14 -1.39
C LYS A 100 -8.14 12.40 -0.57
N ASN A 101 -7.51 13.39 -1.17
CA ASN A 101 -7.31 14.69 -0.54
C ASN A 101 -8.53 15.57 -0.81
N GLU A 102 -9.30 15.87 0.24
CA GLU A 102 -10.47 16.75 0.20
C GLU A 102 -10.15 18.07 0.90
N GLY A 103 -9.54 18.99 0.17
CA GLY A 103 -9.25 20.32 0.70
C GLY A 103 -8.24 20.31 1.85
N GLY A 104 -7.28 19.39 1.85
CA GLY A 104 -6.28 19.22 2.90
C GLY A 104 -6.59 18.13 3.91
N SER A 105 -7.80 17.60 3.91
CA SER A 105 -8.17 16.41 4.72
C SER A 105 -8.13 15.15 3.87
N PHE A 106 -7.44 14.13 4.35
CA PHE A 106 -7.32 12.86 3.65
C PHE A 106 -8.40 11.89 4.11
N VAL A 107 -9.16 11.37 3.16
CA VAL A 107 -10.30 10.47 3.42
C VAL A 107 -10.04 9.14 2.72
N VAL A 108 -10.31 8.03 3.39
CA VAL A 108 -10.18 6.70 2.79
C VAL A 108 -11.27 6.50 1.75
N ALA A 109 -10.88 6.30 0.50
CA ALA A 109 -11.79 6.07 -0.61
C ALA A 109 -11.89 4.59 -0.99
N TYR A 110 -10.79 3.83 -0.81
CA TYR A 110 -10.75 2.40 -1.07
C TYR A 110 -9.81 1.72 -0.09
N THR A 111 -10.17 0.54 0.38
CA THR A 111 -9.28 -0.31 1.16
C THR A 111 -9.43 -1.77 0.76
N GLY A 112 -8.32 -2.50 0.74
CA GLY A 112 -8.32 -3.93 0.48
C GLY A 112 -7.13 -4.42 -0.33
N THR A 113 -7.39 -5.28 -1.31
CA THR A 113 -6.38 -5.96 -2.12
C THR A 113 -6.02 -5.17 -3.38
N VAL A 114 -4.88 -5.53 -3.97
CA VAL A 114 -4.41 -4.95 -5.25
C VAL A 114 -5.35 -5.36 -6.38
N ASP A 115 -5.62 -6.68 -6.50
CA ASP A 115 -6.48 -7.25 -7.53
C ASP A 115 -7.04 -8.60 -7.07
N ASP A 116 -7.73 -9.31 -7.95
CA ASP A 116 -8.39 -10.57 -7.64
C ASP A 116 -7.53 -11.83 -7.87
N ASN A 117 -6.25 -11.68 -8.26
CA ASN A 117 -5.40 -12.84 -8.53
C ASN A 117 -3.94 -12.59 -8.18
N TYR A 118 -3.54 -12.90 -6.94
CA TYR A 118 -2.15 -12.73 -6.52
C TYR A 118 -1.19 -13.71 -7.22
N LYS A 119 -1.69 -14.86 -7.67
CA LYS A 119 -0.86 -15.93 -8.27
C LYS A 119 -0.44 -15.61 -9.70
N ASP A 120 -1.32 -14.97 -10.47
CA ASP A 120 -1.09 -14.74 -11.89
C ASP A 120 -1.62 -13.37 -12.33
N ALA A 121 -0.70 -12.46 -12.60
CA ALA A 121 -1.03 -11.12 -13.05
C ALA A 121 -1.79 -11.12 -14.39
N LEU A 122 -1.54 -12.13 -15.23
CA LEU A 122 -2.19 -12.23 -16.54
C LEU A 122 -3.62 -12.76 -16.46
N ALA A 123 -4.00 -13.37 -15.33
CA ALA A 123 -5.33 -13.89 -15.07
C ALA A 123 -6.21 -12.95 -14.26
N VAL A 124 -5.76 -11.73 -13.99
CA VAL A 124 -6.53 -10.72 -13.26
C VAL A 124 -7.76 -10.32 -14.08
N GLU A 125 -8.93 -10.43 -13.47
CA GLU A 125 -10.20 -9.96 -14.04
C GLU A 125 -10.60 -8.62 -13.46
N GLU A 126 -10.37 -8.42 -12.15
CA GLU A 126 -10.69 -7.20 -11.43
C GLU A 126 -9.43 -6.58 -10.80
N ALA A 127 -8.96 -5.51 -11.40
CA ALA A 127 -7.82 -4.72 -10.90
C ALA A 127 -8.31 -3.66 -9.92
N TYR A 128 -8.76 -4.08 -8.73
CA TYR A 128 -9.47 -3.25 -7.78
C TYR A 128 -8.77 -1.93 -7.43
N ALA A 129 -7.48 -1.97 -7.11
CA ALA A 129 -6.75 -0.76 -6.72
C ALA A 129 -6.62 0.21 -7.88
N SER A 130 -6.26 -0.27 -9.06
CA SER A 130 -6.18 0.55 -10.28
C SER A 130 -7.54 1.15 -10.63
N ASN A 131 -8.60 0.34 -10.58
CA ASN A 131 -9.96 0.80 -10.88
C ASN A 131 -10.42 1.85 -9.87
N ALA A 132 -10.03 1.73 -8.60
CA ALA A 132 -10.37 2.71 -7.58
C ALA A 132 -9.73 4.08 -7.86
N VAL A 133 -8.46 4.12 -8.25
CA VAL A 133 -7.80 5.38 -8.63
C VAL A 133 -8.46 5.98 -9.87
N LYS A 134 -8.75 5.16 -10.88
CA LYS A 134 -9.42 5.61 -12.11
C LYS A 134 -10.80 6.21 -11.81
N ALA A 135 -11.54 5.62 -10.87
CA ALA A 135 -12.83 6.15 -10.44
C ALA A 135 -12.66 7.56 -9.84
N LEU A 136 -11.70 7.75 -8.93
CA LEU A 136 -11.43 9.06 -8.34
C LEU A 136 -11.01 10.08 -9.39
N LEU A 137 -10.18 9.70 -10.35
CA LEU A 137 -9.75 10.57 -11.44
C LEU A 137 -10.93 10.97 -12.34
N ALA A 138 -11.95 10.13 -12.43
CA ALA A 138 -13.19 10.44 -13.17
C ALA A 138 -14.24 11.16 -12.33
N GLY A 139 -13.90 11.56 -11.10
CA GLY A 139 -14.83 12.24 -10.20
C GLY A 139 -15.89 11.35 -9.60
N LYS A 140 -15.64 10.03 -9.57
CA LYS A 140 -16.56 9.01 -9.05
C LYS A 140 -16.01 8.36 -7.80
N ASN A 141 -16.88 7.76 -7.00
CA ASN A 141 -16.45 6.93 -5.87
C ASN A 141 -16.06 5.53 -6.36
N PRO A 142 -15.01 4.92 -5.78
CA PRO A 142 -14.68 3.52 -6.09
C PRO A 142 -15.83 2.57 -5.76
N ASP A 143 -16.02 1.57 -6.63
CA ASP A 143 -17.02 0.52 -6.44
C ASP A 143 -16.42 -0.80 -6.95
N PRO A 144 -16.09 -1.75 -6.06
CA PRO A 144 -16.28 -1.70 -4.61
C PRO A 144 -15.33 -0.72 -3.91
N ALA A 145 -15.79 -0.14 -2.80
CA ALA A 145 -14.96 0.71 -1.94
C ALA A 145 -14.10 -0.10 -0.96
N THR A 146 -14.44 -1.37 -0.76
CA THR A 146 -13.75 -2.28 0.15
C THR A 146 -13.69 -3.68 -0.44
N THR A 147 -12.51 -4.29 -0.37
CA THR A 147 -12.31 -5.71 -0.64
C THR A 147 -11.53 -6.33 0.52
N VAL A 148 -11.45 -7.65 0.56
CA VAL A 148 -10.69 -8.34 1.61
C VAL A 148 -9.25 -8.48 1.15
N ALA A 149 -8.32 -7.91 1.92
CA ALA A 149 -6.90 -8.04 1.64
C ALA A 149 -6.45 -9.49 1.81
N ILE A 150 -5.66 -9.98 0.87
CA ILE A 150 -5.00 -11.29 0.93
C ILE A 150 -3.55 -11.03 1.28
N GLY A 151 -3.10 -11.55 2.42
CA GLY A 151 -1.76 -11.29 2.88
C GLY A 151 -1.42 -12.00 4.18
N CYS A 152 -0.21 -11.72 4.66
CA CYS A 152 0.31 -12.23 5.93
C CYS A 152 -0.15 -11.34 7.09
N GLY A 153 -0.45 -11.94 8.23
CA GLY A 153 -0.80 -11.18 9.44
C GLY A 153 0.34 -10.30 9.92
N ILE A 154 0.02 -9.13 10.43
CA ILE A 154 1.00 -8.19 10.97
C ILE A 154 1.59 -8.74 12.27
N LYS A 155 2.93 -8.65 12.41
CA LYS A 155 3.66 -9.12 13.60
C LYS A 155 3.73 -7.99 14.63
N LYS A 156 2.99 -8.15 15.71
CA LYS A 156 2.88 -7.15 16.79
C LYS A 156 4.00 -7.26 17.80
N LYS A 157 4.41 -6.14 18.39
CA LYS A 157 5.26 -6.15 19.55
C LYS A 157 4.58 -6.88 20.72
N ASN A 158 5.38 -7.61 21.46
CA ASN A 158 4.93 -8.26 22.70
C ASN A 158 4.73 -7.23 23.83
#